data_26b84d958cf51e04491b96e0b1cc554d
#
_entry.id   26b84d958cf51e04491b96e0b1cc554d
#
_cell.length_a   1.000
_cell.length_b   1.000
_cell.length_c   1.000
_cell.angle_alpha   90.00
_cell.angle_beta   90.00
_cell.angle_gamma   90.00
#
_symmetry.space_group_name_H-M   'P 1'
#
loop_
_entity.id
_entity.type
_entity.pdbx_description
1 polymer ?
#
loop_
_entity_poly.entity_id
_entity_poly.type
_entity_poly.pdbx_seq_one_letter_code
_entity_poly.pdbx_strand_id
1 'polypeptide(L)'
;MESTLRARWFDGSSSRARPVLLHLSAAREGGCSLRLHRLDAADAAAPALQLAAGEFEWPDTWEPSSTRPQLTLDLRQHGSLQVEGAAWQAALAACGVRGGVAQRLQRRWRWLIAALLATALLVAAFSRWGTPWAATQLARHAPLEWEQTLSRETLAQLDTRGMLKPSQLPPERQAQLQAAFAQLRSQIPPGLRPYPAYAPTLELQFRAGLGANAFALPGGTMVLTDAMVELAHSEGLDKDGDDALMGVLAHEAGHVLYRHGTRRVIELGLLNGAMALALGDVSGLVNTGGTLLAGLAYSRDHEREADCFAIALMQHEQRPLLPMADLLLTADRVH
;
A
#
# COMPACT_ATOMS: atom_id res chain seq x y z
N MET A 1 -5.27 51.56 -14.56
CA MET A 1 -4.11 52.07 -15.36
C MET A 1 -4.26 51.45 -16.72
N GLU A 2 -4.31 52.29 -17.78
CA GLU A 2 -4.35 51.81 -19.14
C GLU A 2 -2.92 51.60 -19.62
N SER A 3 -2.60 50.41 -20.05
CA SER A 3 -1.29 50.09 -20.61
C SER A 3 -1.39 50.09 -22.14
N THR A 4 -0.56 50.92 -22.75
CA THR A 4 -0.49 51.03 -24.23
C THR A 4 0.72 50.30 -24.74
N LEU A 5 0.52 49.40 -25.70
CA LEU A 5 1.56 48.55 -26.28
C LEU A 5 1.60 48.65 -27.80
N ARG A 6 2.77 48.56 -28.41
CA ARG A 6 2.88 48.34 -29.86
C ARG A 6 2.80 46.86 -30.19
N ALA A 7 2.00 46.53 -31.19
CA ALA A 7 1.77 45.17 -31.62
C ALA A 7 1.74 45.06 -33.14
N ARG A 8 1.83 43.83 -33.65
CA ARG A 8 1.58 43.50 -35.06
C ARG A 8 0.29 42.72 -35.15
N TRP A 9 -0.63 43.25 -35.97
CA TRP A 9 -1.91 42.62 -36.21
C TRP A 9 -1.92 41.97 -37.56
N PHE A 10 -2.39 40.72 -37.63
CA PHE A 10 -2.67 39.97 -38.85
C PHE A 10 -4.18 39.79 -38.93
N ASP A 11 -4.80 40.38 -39.94
CA ASP A 11 -6.27 40.46 -40.10
C ASP A 11 -6.93 39.15 -40.54
N GLY A 12 -6.14 38.07 -40.73
CA GLY A 12 -6.63 36.78 -41.24
C GLY A 12 -6.90 36.72 -42.73
N SER A 13 -6.92 37.89 -43.42
CA SER A 13 -7.15 37.97 -44.87
C SER A 13 -5.86 38.05 -45.67
N SER A 14 -4.78 38.49 -45.05
CA SER A 14 -3.45 38.60 -45.65
C SER A 14 -2.35 38.23 -44.66
N SER A 15 -1.18 37.81 -45.17
CA SER A 15 0.03 37.57 -44.38
C SER A 15 0.79 38.84 -43.99
N ARG A 16 0.24 40.02 -44.32
CA ARG A 16 0.88 41.30 -44.03
C ARG A 16 0.65 41.71 -42.58
N ALA A 17 1.75 41.89 -41.84
CA ALA A 17 1.70 42.45 -40.48
C ALA A 17 1.37 43.94 -40.53
N ARG A 18 0.31 44.37 -39.88
CA ARG A 18 -0.07 45.79 -39.72
C ARG A 18 0.35 46.29 -38.35
N PRO A 19 1.10 47.39 -38.24
CA PRO A 19 1.44 47.96 -36.96
C PRO A 19 0.19 48.52 -36.27
N VAL A 20 -0.02 48.20 -35.01
CA VAL A 20 -1.16 48.64 -34.22
C VAL A 20 -0.74 49.10 -32.84
N LEU A 21 -1.54 49.97 -32.27
CA LEU A 21 -1.46 50.35 -30.87
C LEU A 21 -2.55 49.61 -30.07
N LEU A 22 -2.12 48.89 -29.09
CA LEU A 22 -2.97 48.07 -28.24
C LEU A 22 -3.18 48.72 -26.88
N HIS A 23 -4.42 48.91 -26.48
CA HIS A 23 -4.80 49.32 -25.14
C HIS A 23 -5.48 48.16 -24.44
N LEU A 24 -4.93 47.84 -23.29
CA LEU A 24 -5.51 46.85 -22.37
C LEU A 24 -6.12 47.55 -21.17
N SER A 25 -7.34 47.21 -20.85
CA SER A 25 -8.04 47.71 -19.69
C SER A 25 -8.70 46.57 -18.89
N ALA A 26 -8.70 46.66 -17.55
CA ALA A 26 -9.41 45.71 -16.72
C ALA A 26 -10.93 45.79 -16.96
N ALA A 27 -11.55 44.64 -17.24
CA ALA A 27 -13.00 44.55 -17.37
C ALA A 27 -13.66 44.55 -15.99
N ARG A 28 -14.87 45.11 -15.88
CA ARG A 28 -15.64 45.17 -14.63
C ARG A 28 -16.04 43.81 -14.07
N GLU A 29 -16.17 42.81 -14.93
CA GLU A 29 -16.56 41.43 -14.57
C GLU A 29 -15.37 40.49 -14.43
N GLY A 30 -14.14 41.01 -14.38
CA GLY A 30 -12.88 40.24 -14.36
C GLY A 30 -12.32 39.94 -15.74
N GLY A 31 -10.99 39.87 -15.84
CA GLY A 31 -10.30 39.71 -17.11
C GLY A 31 -9.88 41.04 -17.77
N CYS A 32 -9.44 40.99 -19.04
CA CYS A 32 -9.01 42.16 -19.83
C CYS A 32 -9.95 42.40 -20.99
N SER A 33 -10.26 43.65 -21.27
CA SER A 33 -10.78 44.11 -22.55
C SER A 33 -9.61 44.68 -23.36
N LEU A 34 -9.71 44.54 -24.69
CA LEU A 34 -8.67 44.87 -25.64
C LEU A 34 -9.23 45.90 -26.65
N ARG A 35 -8.47 47.00 -26.81
CA ARG A 35 -8.81 48.02 -27.85
C ARG A 35 -7.60 48.17 -28.77
N LEU A 36 -7.82 48.00 -30.07
CA LEU A 36 -6.80 48.01 -31.10
C LEU A 36 -7.00 49.21 -32.02
N HIS A 37 -5.95 50.05 -32.10
CA HIS A 37 -5.88 51.20 -32.99
C HIS A 37 -4.88 50.92 -34.11
N ARG A 38 -5.30 51.12 -35.38
CA ARG A 38 -4.41 50.96 -36.53
C ARG A 38 -3.50 52.17 -36.67
N LEU A 39 -2.21 51.91 -36.98
CA LEU A 39 -1.21 52.95 -37.12
C LEU A 39 -0.89 53.23 -38.60
N ASP A 40 -1.45 52.49 -39.57
CA ASP A 40 -1.25 52.72 -40.98
C ASP A 40 -1.96 53.97 -41.44
N ALA A 41 -1.29 54.83 -42.20
CA ALA A 41 -1.85 56.10 -42.67
C ALA A 41 -3.13 55.93 -43.56
N ALA A 42 -3.26 54.84 -44.27
CA ALA A 42 -4.42 54.49 -45.08
C ALA A 42 -5.68 54.14 -44.27
N ASP A 43 -5.48 53.64 -43.02
CA ASP A 43 -6.54 53.13 -42.15
C ASP A 43 -6.68 53.90 -40.82
N ALA A 44 -5.95 55.02 -40.66
CA ALA A 44 -5.93 55.81 -39.43
C ALA A 44 -7.31 56.39 -39.06
N ALA A 45 -8.23 56.53 -40.01
CA ALA A 45 -9.62 57.02 -39.80
C ALA A 45 -10.59 55.86 -39.43
N ALA A 46 -10.15 54.60 -39.49
CA ALA A 46 -11.03 53.48 -39.20
C ALA A 46 -11.32 53.39 -37.68
N PRO A 47 -12.53 52.98 -37.28
CA PRO A 47 -12.85 52.85 -35.87
C PRO A 47 -11.95 51.80 -35.17
N ALA A 48 -11.61 52.05 -33.92
CA ALA A 48 -10.83 51.12 -33.12
C ALA A 48 -11.61 49.80 -32.92
N LEU A 49 -10.95 48.67 -33.13
CA LEU A 49 -11.53 47.39 -32.84
C LEU A 49 -11.54 47.19 -31.31
N GLN A 50 -12.70 46.96 -30.72
CA GLN A 50 -12.85 46.71 -29.30
C GLN A 50 -13.30 45.28 -29.10
N LEU A 51 -12.56 44.52 -28.26
CA LEU A 51 -12.88 43.13 -27.93
C LEU A 51 -13.06 43.01 -26.41
N ALA A 52 -14.18 42.41 -26.01
CA ALA A 52 -14.48 42.11 -24.63
C ALA A 52 -13.70 40.88 -24.12
N ALA A 53 -13.63 40.72 -22.82
CA ALA A 53 -13.06 39.50 -22.22
C ALA A 53 -13.88 38.28 -22.70
N GLY A 54 -13.21 37.34 -23.39
CA GLY A 54 -13.85 36.15 -23.97
C GLY A 54 -14.02 36.18 -25.51
N GLU A 55 -13.86 37.34 -26.13
CA GLU A 55 -13.88 37.46 -27.61
C GLU A 55 -12.50 37.15 -28.24
N PHE A 56 -11.49 36.90 -27.41
CA PHE A 56 -10.16 36.49 -27.82
C PHE A 56 -9.64 35.40 -26.89
N GLU A 57 -8.71 34.59 -27.37
CA GLU A 57 -8.14 33.48 -26.64
C GLU A 57 -6.69 33.75 -26.25
N TRP A 58 -6.40 33.53 -24.96
CA TRP A 58 -5.03 33.56 -24.46
C TRP A 58 -4.29 32.33 -24.95
N PRO A 59 -2.99 32.43 -25.29
CA PRO A 59 -2.24 31.26 -25.67
C PRO A 59 -2.16 30.28 -24.48
N ASP A 60 -2.41 28.98 -24.70
CA ASP A 60 -2.39 27.92 -23.72
C ASP A 60 -1.06 27.82 -22.96
N THR A 61 0.02 28.28 -23.59
CA THR A 61 1.37 28.24 -23.03
C THR A 61 1.81 29.58 -22.44
N TRP A 62 0.85 30.47 -22.13
CA TRP A 62 1.18 31.77 -21.56
C TRP A 62 1.60 31.65 -20.09
N GLU A 63 2.83 32.11 -19.78
CA GLU A 63 3.34 32.28 -18.41
C GLU A 63 3.74 33.74 -18.18
N PRO A 64 3.38 34.33 -17.01
CA PRO A 64 3.81 35.68 -16.66
C PRO A 64 5.34 35.89 -16.64
N SER A 65 6.09 34.80 -16.53
CA SER A 65 7.57 34.77 -16.49
C SER A 65 8.18 34.18 -17.77
N SER A 66 7.40 33.98 -18.83
CA SER A 66 7.91 33.44 -20.09
C SER A 66 8.92 34.41 -20.69
N THR A 67 10.13 33.92 -20.96
CA THR A 67 11.19 34.65 -21.67
C THR A 67 11.01 34.61 -23.21
N ARG A 68 9.84 34.18 -23.68
CA ARG A 68 9.56 34.14 -25.12
C ARG A 68 9.58 35.56 -25.68
N PRO A 69 10.31 35.81 -26.77
CA PRO A 69 10.44 37.16 -27.31
C PRO A 69 9.14 37.69 -27.91
N GLN A 70 8.25 36.81 -28.33
CA GLN A 70 6.97 37.18 -28.94
C GLN A 70 5.86 36.28 -28.45
N LEU A 71 4.68 36.84 -28.17
CA LEU A 71 3.43 36.17 -27.87
C LEU A 71 2.41 36.43 -28.96
N THR A 72 1.71 35.37 -29.36
CA THR A 72 0.61 35.46 -30.36
C THR A 72 -0.70 35.25 -29.63
N LEU A 73 -1.62 36.21 -29.79
CA LEU A 73 -2.96 36.16 -29.26
C LEU A 73 -3.93 35.87 -30.41
N ASP A 74 -4.82 34.92 -30.22
CA ASP A 74 -5.87 34.62 -31.20
C ASP A 74 -7.07 35.55 -30.97
N LEU A 75 -7.40 36.35 -31.97
CA LEU A 75 -8.57 37.24 -31.96
C LEU A 75 -9.78 36.61 -32.64
N ARG A 76 -9.80 35.31 -32.81
CA ARG A 76 -10.87 34.55 -33.49
C ARG A 76 -11.16 35.07 -34.87
N GLN A 77 -12.35 35.67 -35.09
CA GLN A 77 -12.78 36.21 -36.40
C GLN A 77 -11.93 37.40 -36.86
N HIS A 78 -11.15 38.01 -35.98
CA HIS A 78 -10.36 39.21 -36.25
C HIS A 78 -8.88 38.92 -36.47
N GLY A 79 -8.53 37.63 -36.68
CA GLY A 79 -7.15 37.21 -36.97
C GLY A 79 -6.30 37.06 -35.71
N SER A 80 -5.03 37.42 -35.78
CA SER A 80 -4.08 37.23 -34.66
C SER A 80 -3.25 38.48 -34.40
N LEU A 81 -2.78 38.58 -33.12
CA LEU A 81 -2.01 39.72 -32.66
C LEU A 81 -0.67 39.21 -32.10
N GLN A 82 0.44 39.73 -32.58
CA GLN A 82 1.77 39.47 -32.07
C GLN A 82 2.27 40.64 -31.22
N VAL A 83 2.68 40.34 -30.00
CA VAL A 83 3.21 41.34 -29.03
C VAL A 83 4.56 40.87 -28.47
N GLU A 84 5.45 41.77 -28.18
CA GLU A 84 6.69 41.48 -27.50
C GLU A 84 6.43 41.05 -26.06
N GLY A 85 7.04 39.92 -25.64
CA GLY A 85 6.71 39.24 -24.38
C GLY A 85 6.92 40.07 -23.12
N ALA A 86 7.97 40.89 -23.06
CA ALA A 86 8.27 41.72 -21.88
C ALA A 86 7.26 42.83 -21.65
N ALA A 87 6.82 43.54 -22.75
CA ALA A 87 5.83 44.60 -22.67
C ALA A 87 4.45 44.05 -22.25
N TRP A 88 4.14 42.85 -22.70
CA TRP A 88 2.90 42.17 -22.41
C TRP A 88 2.70 41.82 -20.94
N GLN A 89 3.78 41.38 -20.27
CA GLN A 89 3.74 41.02 -18.88
C GLN A 89 3.27 42.17 -17.97
N ALA A 90 3.79 43.34 -18.19
CA ALA A 90 3.42 44.52 -17.41
C ALA A 90 1.92 44.91 -17.64
N ALA A 91 1.44 44.78 -18.89
CA ALA A 91 0.06 45.09 -19.24
C ALA A 91 -0.95 44.09 -18.61
N LEU A 92 -0.60 42.79 -18.57
CA LEU A 92 -1.45 41.77 -17.95
C LEU A 92 -1.49 41.88 -16.44
N ALA A 93 -0.34 42.19 -15.84
CA ALA A 93 -0.30 42.47 -14.40
C ALA A 93 -1.22 43.64 -14.01
N ALA A 94 -1.25 44.70 -14.85
CA ALA A 94 -2.15 45.84 -14.69
C ALA A 94 -3.63 45.48 -14.85
N CYS A 95 -3.95 44.48 -15.67
CA CYS A 95 -5.30 43.92 -15.84
C CYS A 95 -5.74 42.92 -14.75
N GLY A 96 -4.85 42.61 -13.79
CA GLY A 96 -5.17 41.68 -12.73
C GLY A 96 -5.21 40.20 -13.13
N VAL A 97 -4.77 39.87 -14.36
CA VAL A 97 -4.69 38.50 -14.86
C VAL A 97 -3.55 37.77 -14.17
N ARG A 98 -3.90 36.85 -13.26
CA ARG A 98 -2.93 36.01 -12.54
C ARG A 98 -2.89 34.62 -13.17
N GLY A 99 -1.67 34.11 -13.42
CA GLY A 99 -1.51 32.72 -13.87
C GLY A 99 -2.16 31.74 -12.90
N GLY A 100 -2.79 30.68 -13.43
CA GLY A 100 -3.52 29.68 -12.66
C GLY A 100 -2.66 29.02 -11.58
N VAL A 101 -3.28 28.57 -10.49
CA VAL A 101 -2.60 27.87 -9.39
C VAL A 101 -1.88 26.61 -9.89
N ALA A 102 -2.47 25.93 -10.87
CA ALA A 102 -1.89 24.74 -11.50
C ALA A 102 -0.54 25.01 -12.18
N GLN A 103 -0.43 26.14 -12.93
CA GLN A 103 0.83 26.53 -13.57
C GLN A 103 1.93 26.90 -12.57
N ARG A 104 1.54 27.51 -11.44
CA ARG A 104 2.50 27.80 -10.36
C ARG A 104 3.03 26.53 -9.67
N LEU A 105 2.19 25.49 -9.55
CA LEU A 105 2.58 24.18 -9.02
C LEU A 105 3.53 23.43 -9.97
N GLN A 106 3.23 23.41 -11.26
CA GLN A 106 4.08 22.76 -12.29
C GLN A 106 5.49 23.31 -12.35
N ARG A 107 5.66 24.62 -12.09
CA ARG A 107 6.98 25.27 -12.07
C ARG A 107 7.80 24.90 -10.84
N ARG A 108 7.16 24.34 -9.83
CA ARG A 108 7.83 23.92 -8.57
C ARG A 108 7.96 22.39 -8.51
N TRP A 109 8.52 21.75 -9.56
CA TRP A 109 8.74 20.30 -9.63
C TRP A 109 9.39 19.71 -8.37
N ARG A 110 10.20 20.52 -7.67
CA ARG A 110 10.80 20.15 -6.38
C ARG A 110 9.74 19.91 -5.30
N TRP A 111 8.64 20.66 -5.30
CA TRP A 111 7.53 20.47 -4.37
C TRP A 111 6.67 19.24 -4.73
N LEU A 112 6.54 18.93 -6.03
CA LEU A 112 5.89 17.69 -6.47
C LEU A 112 6.70 16.46 -6.03
N ILE A 113 8.03 16.49 -6.21
CA ILE A 113 8.90 15.43 -5.72
C ILE A 113 8.85 15.35 -4.20
N ALA A 114 8.92 16.46 -3.48
CA ALA A 114 8.80 16.47 -2.02
C ALA A 114 7.46 15.90 -1.55
N ALA A 115 6.36 16.23 -2.21
CA ALA A 115 5.04 15.67 -1.91
C ALA A 115 4.98 14.14 -2.19
N LEU A 116 5.53 13.69 -3.32
CA LEU A 116 5.63 12.26 -3.64
C LEU A 116 6.47 11.51 -2.61
N LEU A 117 7.63 12.05 -2.24
CA LEU A 117 8.48 11.44 -1.21
C LEU A 117 7.79 11.41 0.16
N ALA A 118 7.13 12.50 0.54
CA ALA A 118 6.37 12.56 1.79
C ALA A 118 5.22 11.53 1.81
N THR A 119 4.50 11.38 0.69
CA THR A 119 3.45 10.37 0.54
C THR A 119 4.03 8.96 0.61
N ALA A 120 5.13 8.68 -0.09
CA ALA A 120 5.81 7.39 -0.04
C ALA A 120 6.30 7.06 1.38
N LEU A 121 6.88 8.01 2.09
CA LEU A 121 7.30 7.85 3.49
C LEU A 121 6.10 7.61 4.41
N LEU A 122 5.00 8.32 4.21
CA LEU A 122 3.77 8.14 5.00
C LEU A 122 3.20 6.73 4.78
N VAL A 123 3.12 6.27 3.53
CA VAL A 123 2.66 4.92 3.19
C VAL A 123 3.59 3.87 3.79
N ALA A 124 4.91 4.05 3.67
CA ALA A 124 5.89 3.15 4.28
C ALA A 124 5.79 3.12 5.81
N ALA A 125 5.62 4.26 6.46
CA ALA A 125 5.42 4.35 7.90
C ALA A 125 4.11 3.68 8.34
N PHE A 126 3.02 3.94 7.62
CA PHE A 126 1.72 3.30 7.89
C PHE A 126 1.79 1.79 7.72
N SER A 127 2.38 1.29 6.64
CA SER A 127 2.52 -0.17 6.41
C SER A 127 3.47 -0.82 7.42
N ARG A 128 4.52 -0.12 7.89
CA ARG A 128 5.53 -0.69 8.82
C ARG A 128 5.09 -0.70 10.28
N TRP A 129 4.32 0.31 10.71
CA TRP A 129 3.92 0.48 12.11
C TRP A 129 2.40 0.58 12.31
N GLY A 130 1.70 1.26 11.43
CA GLY A 130 0.27 1.51 11.55
C GLY A 130 -0.56 0.24 11.38
N THR A 131 -0.30 -0.54 10.33
CA THR A 131 -1.07 -1.77 10.06
C THR A 131 -0.83 -2.85 11.11
N PRO A 132 0.42 -3.15 11.59
CA PRO A 132 0.63 -4.12 12.65
C PRO A 132 0.01 -3.70 13.99
N TRP A 133 0.09 -2.41 14.31
CA TRP A 133 -0.58 -1.88 15.51
C TRP A 133 -2.10 -2.05 15.42
N ALA A 134 -2.71 -1.63 14.31
CA ALA A 134 -4.15 -1.75 14.11
C ALA A 134 -4.60 -3.22 14.11
N ALA A 135 -3.85 -4.10 13.43
CA ALA A 135 -4.14 -5.53 13.40
C ALA A 135 -4.08 -6.16 14.80
N THR A 136 -3.10 -5.76 15.63
CA THR A 136 -3.01 -6.22 17.02
C THR A 136 -4.23 -5.78 17.84
N GLN A 137 -4.70 -4.54 17.68
CA GLN A 137 -5.88 -4.06 18.39
C GLN A 137 -7.16 -4.79 17.92
N LEU A 138 -7.33 -4.95 16.60
CA LEU A 138 -8.49 -5.63 16.03
C LEU A 138 -8.50 -7.13 16.36
N ALA A 139 -7.35 -7.79 16.32
CA ALA A 139 -7.23 -9.21 16.64
C ALA A 139 -7.72 -9.53 18.06
N ARG A 140 -7.57 -8.60 19.03
CA ARG A 140 -8.07 -8.80 20.41
C ARG A 140 -9.58 -9.04 20.47
N HIS A 141 -10.33 -8.53 19.49
CA HIS A 141 -11.78 -8.58 19.45
C HIS A 141 -12.32 -9.60 18.44
N ALA A 142 -11.43 -10.26 17.68
CA ALA A 142 -11.88 -11.27 16.72
C ALA A 142 -12.48 -12.47 17.45
N PRO A 143 -13.71 -12.92 17.08
CA PRO A 143 -14.34 -14.09 17.70
C PRO A 143 -13.56 -15.37 17.42
N LEU A 144 -13.50 -16.27 18.38
CA LEU A 144 -12.82 -17.57 18.24
C LEU A 144 -13.47 -18.42 17.13
N GLU A 145 -14.80 -18.37 17.01
CA GLU A 145 -15.54 -19.11 15.99
C GLU A 145 -15.17 -18.67 14.55
N TRP A 146 -14.90 -17.37 14.37
CA TRP A 146 -14.43 -16.87 13.09
C TRP A 146 -13.05 -17.46 12.74
N GLU A 147 -12.13 -17.50 13.69
CA GLU A 147 -10.79 -18.09 13.50
C GLU A 147 -10.88 -19.59 13.18
N GLN A 148 -11.73 -20.33 13.91
CA GLN A 148 -11.95 -21.77 13.67
C GLN A 148 -12.57 -22.04 12.29
N THR A 149 -13.48 -21.16 11.84
CA THR A 149 -14.09 -21.28 10.51
C THR A 149 -13.03 -21.04 9.44
N LEU A 150 -12.22 -19.98 9.58
CA LEU A 150 -11.13 -19.67 8.67
C LEU A 150 -10.13 -20.85 8.58
N SER A 151 -9.80 -21.46 9.69
CA SER A 151 -8.87 -22.61 9.73
C SER A 151 -9.43 -23.84 9.04
N ARG A 152 -10.70 -24.16 9.26
CA ARG A 152 -11.37 -25.27 8.56
C ARG A 152 -11.40 -25.07 7.06
N GLU A 153 -11.74 -23.86 6.60
CA GLU A 153 -11.74 -23.52 5.18
C GLU A 153 -10.34 -23.60 4.57
N THR A 154 -9.33 -23.11 5.31
CA THR A 154 -7.92 -23.19 4.88
C THR A 154 -7.47 -24.63 4.71
N LEU A 155 -7.71 -25.49 5.70
CA LEU A 155 -7.36 -26.91 5.61
C LEU A 155 -8.09 -27.60 4.46
N ALA A 156 -9.39 -27.38 4.29
CA ALA A 156 -10.16 -27.93 3.20
C ALA A 156 -9.61 -27.50 1.82
N GLN A 157 -9.16 -26.27 1.68
CA GLN A 157 -8.51 -25.79 0.46
C GLN A 157 -7.15 -26.46 0.21
N LEU A 158 -6.33 -26.66 1.25
CA LEU A 158 -5.05 -27.36 1.14
C LEU A 158 -5.23 -28.83 0.77
N ASP A 159 -6.22 -29.50 1.38
CA ASP A 159 -6.60 -30.86 1.05
C ASP A 159 -7.11 -30.96 -0.42
N THR A 160 -8.01 -30.06 -0.84
CA THR A 160 -8.59 -30.05 -2.19
C THR A 160 -7.53 -29.80 -3.28
N ARG A 161 -6.52 -28.97 -2.97
CA ARG A 161 -5.40 -28.69 -3.88
C ARG A 161 -4.36 -29.81 -3.91
N GLY A 162 -4.50 -30.84 -3.08
CA GLY A 162 -3.55 -31.94 -2.98
C GLY A 162 -2.23 -31.56 -2.30
N MET A 163 -2.16 -30.41 -1.67
CA MET A 163 -0.99 -29.95 -0.91
C MET A 163 -0.84 -30.72 0.39
N LEU A 164 -1.96 -31.06 1.02
CA LEU A 164 -2.03 -31.94 2.17
C LEU A 164 -2.75 -33.24 1.81
N LYS A 165 -2.35 -34.31 2.45
CA LYS A 165 -2.92 -35.66 2.31
C LYS A 165 -3.11 -36.26 3.71
N PRO A 166 -3.96 -37.26 3.86
CA PRO A 166 -4.03 -38.01 5.11
C PRO A 166 -2.64 -38.52 5.55
N SER A 167 -2.38 -38.42 6.83
CA SER A 167 -1.13 -38.91 7.42
C SER A 167 -0.95 -40.41 7.20
N GLN A 168 0.29 -40.82 6.98
CA GLN A 168 0.73 -42.20 6.87
C GLN A 168 1.49 -42.70 8.11
N LEU A 169 1.61 -41.84 9.15
CA LEU A 169 2.21 -42.25 10.41
C LEU A 169 1.39 -43.36 11.06
N PRO A 170 2.03 -44.34 11.70
CA PRO A 170 1.35 -45.37 12.49
C PRO A 170 0.40 -44.74 13.51
N PRO A 171 -0.83 -45.27 13.70
CA PRO A 171 -1.79 -44.71 14.67
C PRO A 171 -1.23 -44.61 16.08
N GLU A 172 -0.38 -45.58 16.48
CA GLU A 172 0.29 -45.60 17.76
C GLU A 172 1.22 -44.40 17.95
N ARG A 173 1.95 -44.05 16.88
CA ARG A 173 2.86 -42.87 16.89
C ARG A 173 2.06 -41.58 16.96
N GLN A 174 0.97 -41.46 16.21
CA GLN A 174 0.09 -40.31 16.28
C GLN A 174 -0.48 -40.15 17.71
N ALA A 175 -0.98 -41.23 18.30
CA ALA A 175 -1.51 -41.24 19.68
C ALA A 175 -0.46 -40.84 20.71
N GLN A 176 0.77 -41.33 20.56
CA GLN A 176 1.88 -41.01 21.44
C GLN A 176 2.19 -39.50 21.38
N LEU A 177 2.34 -38.94 20.20
CA LEU A 177 2.62 -37.49 20.00
C LEU A 177 1.46 -36.61 20.49
N GLN A 178 0.22 -37.03 20.24
CA GLN A 178 -0.96 -36.34 20.77
C GLN A 178 -0.98 -36.33 22.32
N ALA A 179 -0.65 -37.45 22.97
CA ALA A 179 -0.60 -37.54 24.40
C ALA A 179 0.51 -36.64 24.98
N ALA A 180 1.72 -36.69 24.40
CA ALA A 180 2.84 -35.83 24.79
C ALA A 180 2.49 -34.34 24.63
N PHE A 181 1.89 -33.97 23.52
CA PHE A 181 1.42 -32.58 23.28
C PHE A 181 0.28 -32.19 24.25
N ALA A 182 -0.67 -33.08 24.52
CA ALA A 182 -1.74 -32.83 25.47
C ALA A 182 -1.18 -32.55 26.89
N GLN A 183 -0.14 -33.26 27.30
CA GLN A 183 0.58 -32.99 28.53
C GLN A 183 1.24 -31.61 28.49
N LEU A 184 2.02 -31.31 27.44
CA LEU A 184 2.71 -30.02 27.30
C LEU A 184 1.72 -28.84 27.33
N ARG A 185 0.62 -28.88 26.56
CA ARG A 185 -0.37 -27.82 26.56
C ARG A 185 -1.10 -27.62 27.87
N SER A 186 -1.24 -28.66 28.69
CA SER A 186 -1.89 -28.55 29.99
C SER A 186 -1.02 -27.81 31.03
N GLN A 187 0.28 -27.72 30.76
CA GLN A 187 1.25 -27.06 31.62
C GLN A 187 1.52 -25.59 31.21
N ILE A 188 0.85 -25.07 30.18
CA ILE A 188 1.02 -23.67 29.76
C ILE A 188 0.62 -22.73 30.91
N PRO A 189 1.59 -22.00 31.52
CA PRO A 189 1.28 -21.11 32.60
C PRO A 189 0.36 -19.95 32.17
N PRO A 190 -0.55 -19.50 33.05
CA PRO A 190 -1.40 -18.34 32.74
C PRO A 190 -0.60 -17.10 32.38
N GLY A 191 0.58 -16.91 32.98
CA GLY A 191 1.47 -15.77 32.70
C GLY A 191 2.06 -15.74 31.28
N LEU A 192 2.06 -16.88 30.56
CA LEU A 192 2.50 -16.95 29.17
C LEU A 192 1.37 -16.67 28.16
N ARG A 193 0.14 -16.42 28.62
CA ARG A 193 -1.02 -16.13 27.77
C ARG A 193 -1.20 -14.63 27.61
N PRO A 194 -0.86 -14.05 26.43
CA PRO A 194 -0.94 -12.60 26.23
C PRO A 194 -2.38 -12.07 26.21
N TYR A 195 -3.34 -12.96 25.93
CA TYR A 195 -4.76 -12.66 25.90
C TYR A 195 -5.53 -13.58 26.87
N PRO A 196 -5.77 -13.18 28.13
CA PRO A 196 -6.38 -14.05 29.15
C PRO A 196 -7.77 -14.57 28.79
N ALA A 197 -8.56 -13.78 28.04
CA ALA A 197 -9.90 -14.18 27.58
C ALA A 197 -9.88 -15.06 26.32
N TYR A 198 -8.73 -15.23 25.69
CA TYR A 198 -8.57 -16.06 24.50
C TYR A 198 -8.08 -17.46 24.91
N ALA A 199 -8.98 -18.43 24.86
CA ALA A 199 -8.73 -19.79 25.28
C ALA A 199 -9.06 -20.81 24.17
N PRO A 200 -8.30 -20.83 23.06
CA PRO A 200 -8.50 -21.80 22.01
C PRO A 200 -8.13 -23.20 22.49
N THR A 201 -8.84 -24.21 21.97
CA THR A 201 -8.42 -25.60 22.12
C THR A 201 -7.29 -25.87 21.13
N LEU A 202 -6.08 -26.14 21.62
CA LEU A 202 -4.94 -26.51 20.77
C LEU A 202 -5.10 -27.96 20.34
N GLU A 203 -5.36 -28.19 19.06
CA GLU A 203 -5.60 -29.51 18.47
C GLU A 203 -4.48 -29.87 17.48
N LEU A 204 -3.78 -30.97 17.76
CA LEU A 204 -2.72 -31.49 16.91
C LEU A 204 -3.30 -32.44 15.87
N GLN A 205 -3.08 -32.14 14.59
CA GLN A 205 -3.43 -32.95 13.46
C GLN A 205 -2.18 -33.36 12.68
N PHE A 206 -2.20 -34.58 12.13
CA PHE A 206 -1.11 -35.08 11.29
C PHE A 206 -1.51 -35.08 9.83
N ARG A 207 -0.59 -34.69 8.95
CA ARG A 207 -0.80 -34.69 7.50
C ARG A 207 0.48 -35.11 6.78
N ALA A 208 0.34 -35.76 5.63
CA ALA A 208 1.39 -35.91 4.66
C ALA A 208 1.38 -34.74 3.69
N GLY A 209 2.53 -34.39 3.12
CA GLY A 209 2.71 -33.28 2.19
C GLY A 209 3.44 -32.09 2.82
N LEU A 210 3.76 -31.07 2.01
CA LEU A 210 4.47 -29.84 2.40
C LEU A 210 5.88 -30.06 3.01
N GLY A 211 6.54 -31.23 2.73
CA GLY A 211 7.86 -31.50 3.28
C GLY A 211 7.89 -31.60 4.80
N ALA A 212 9.08 -31.48 5.41
CA ALA A 212 9.26 -31.48 6.86
C ALA A 212 8.80 -30.14 7.42
N ASN A 213 7.57 -30.06 7.93
CA ASN A 213 6.95 -28.81 8.36
C ASN A 213 6.03 -29.00 9.56
N ALA A 214 5.86 -27.92 10.31
CA ALA A 214 4.79 -27.74 11.29
C ALA A 214 4.20 -26.35 11.09
N PHE A 215 2.91 -26.19 11.31
CA PHE A 215 2.30 -24.87 11.25
C PHE A 215 1.01 -24.81 12.07
N ALA A 216 0.73 -23.63 12.57
CA ALA A 216 -0.48 -23.35 13.33
C ALA A 216 -1.44 -22.46 12.52
N LEU A 217 -2.73 -22.79 12.61
CA LEU A 217 -3.82 -22.00 12.07
C LEU A 217 -4.52 -21.23 13.20
N PRO A 218 -5.19 -20.10 12.89
CA PRO A 218 -5.99 -19.37 13.85
C PRO A 218 -7.00 -20.28 14.57
N GLY A 219 -7.28 -20.00 15.83
CA GLY A 219 -8.29 -20.74 16.59
C GLY A 219 -7.85 -22.09 17.16
N GLY A 220 -6.58 -22.50 16.97
CA GLY A 220 -5.98 -23.60 17.72
C GLY A 220 -5.62 -24.85 16.94
N THR A 221 -5.98 -24.95 15.66
CA THR A 221 -5.58 -26.10 14.83
C THR A 221 -4.09 -26.03 14.50
N MET A 222 -3.36 -27.08 14.84
CA MET A 222 -1.92 -27.23 14.59
C MET A 222 -1.70 -28.45 13.72
N VAL A 223 -0.90 -28.32 12.68
CA VAL A 223 -0.56 -29.41 11.76
C VAL A 223 0.90 -29.75 11.90
N LEU A 224 1.20 -31.02 12.08
CA LEU A 224 2.53 -31.60 12.04
C LEU A 224 2.62 -32.55 10.87
N THR A 225 3.61 -32.35 9.99
CA THR A 225 3.74 -33.22 8.82
C THR A 225 4.46 -34.51 9.17
N ASP A 226 4.11 -35.59 8.46
CA ASP A 226 4.76 -36.89 8.59
C ASP A 226 6.29 -36.75 8.37
N ALA A 227 6.69 -35.96 7.38
CA ALA A 227 8.10 -35.72 7.06
C ALA A 227 8.86 -34.99 8.19
N MET A 228 8.20 -34.15 9.00
CA MET A 228 8.83 -33.54 10.18
C MET A 228 9.08 -34.59 11.28
N VAL A 229 8.13 -35.52 11.48
CA VAL A 229 8.29 -36.62 12.44
C VAL A 229 9.38 -37.57 11.99
N GLU A 230 9.43 -37.89 10.69
CA GLU A 230 10.48 -38.75 10.10
C GLU A 230 11.86 -38.10 10.18
N LEU A 231 11.95 -36.77 9.96
CA LEU A 231 13.18 -36.02 10.10
C LEU A 231 13.72 -36.08 11.55
N ALA A 232 12.86 -35.84 12.53
CA ALA A 232 13.24 -35.93 13.94
C ALA A 232 13.75 -37.33 14.30
N HIS A 233 13.11 -38.37 13.74
CA HIS A 233 13.55 -39.77 13.92
C HIS A 233 14.90 -40.06 13.26
N SER A 234 15.07 -39.65 11.99
CA SER A 234 16.31 -39.90 11.24
C SER A 234 17.53 -39.22 11.86
N GLU A 235 17.34 -38.03 12.42
CA GLU A 235 18.39 -37.30 13.16
C GLU A 235 18.58 -37.79 14.60
N GLY A 236 17.76 -38.75 15.06
CA GLY A 236 17.81 -39.29 16.40
C GLY A 236 17.41 -38.31 17.48
N LEU A 237 16.62 -37.31 17.14
CA LEU A 237 16.15 -36.26 18.05
C LEU A 237 14.83 -36.62 18.77
N ASP A 238 14.30 -37.81 18.53
CA ASP A 238 13.11 -38.36 19.17
C ASP A 238 13.38 -39.29 20.36
N LYS A 239 14.67 -39.53 20.68
CA LYS A 239 15.09 -40.54 21.67
C LYS A 239 14.76 -40.17 23.12
N ASP A 240 14.74 -38.88 23.39
CA ASP A 240 14.58 -38.34 24.76
C ASP A 240 13.16 -37.72 24.97
N GLY A 241 12.11 -38.48 24.61
CA GLY A 241 10.73 -38.08 24.86
C GLY A 241 10.16 -37.06 23.87
N ASP A 242 10.66 -37.08 22.63
CA ASP A 242 10.20 -36.19 21.53
C ASP A 242 10.45 -34.71 21.82
N ASP A 243 11.44 -34.35 22.59
CA ASP A 243 11.69 -32.96 23.01
C ASP A 243 11.86 -31.99 21.83
N ALA A 244 12.46 -32.47 20.72
CA ALA A 244 12.56 -31.67 19.49
C ALA A 244 11.20 -31.32 18.92
N LEU A 245 10.31 -32.30 18.76
CA LEU A 245 8.94 -32.11 18.25
C LEU A 245 8.08 -31.31 19.21
N MET A 246 8.22 -31.53 20.51
CA MET A 246 7.51 -30.77 21.56
C MET A 246 7.95 -29.29 21.55
N GLY A 247 9.22 -29.01 21.32
CA GLY A 247 9.72 -27.64 21.16
C GLY A 247 9.13 -26.95 19.93
N VAL A 248 9.07 -27.62 18.77
CA VAL A 248 8.43 -27.12 17.56
C VAL A 248 6.93 -26.87 17.80
N LEU A 249 6.24 -27.80 18.47
CA LEU A 249 4.82 -27.62 18.79
C LEU A 249 4.59 -26.52 19.84
N ALA A 250 5.54 -26.29 20.75
CA ALA A 250 5.49 -25.13 21.65
C ALA A 250 5.62 -23.81 20.87
N HIS A 251 6.51 -23.74 19.87
CA HIS A 251 6.64 -22.58 18.99
C HIS A 251 5.33 -22.31 18.23
N GLU A 252 4.74 -23.36 17.64
CA GLU A 252 3.45 -23.24 16.93
C GLU A 252 2.30 -22.83 17.88
N ALA A 253 2.29 -23.34 19.11
CA ALA A 253 1.34 -22.91 20.12
C ALA A 253 1.51 -21.42 20.46
N GLY A 254 2.75 -20.92 20.46
CA GLY A 254 3.04 -19.48 20.55
C GLY A 254 2.33 -18.69 19.47
N HIS A 255 2.42 -19.10 18.21
CA HIS A 255 1.71 -18.45 17.11
C HIS A 255 0.18 -18.39 17.31
N VAL A 256 -0.42 -19.46 17.81
CA VAL A 256 -1.85 -19.48 18.15
C VAL A 256 -2.16 -18.49 19.27
N LEU A 257 -1.48 -18.61 20.42
CA LEU A 257 -1.81 -17.85 21.62
C LEU A 257 -1.54 -16.35 21.48
N TYR A 258 -0.55 -15.94 20.67
CA TYR A 258 -0.30 -14.56 20.27
C TYR A 258 -1.14 -14.11 19.09
N ARG A 259 -1.98 -15.00 18.54
CA ARG A 259 -2.91 -14.73 17.44
C ARG A 259 -2.21 -14.22 16.17
N HIS A 260 -0.99 -14.70 15.90
CA HIS A 260 -0.17 -14.22 14.78
C HIS A 260 -0.86 -14.39 13.44
N GLY A 261 -1.49 -15.57 13.19
CA GLY A 261 -2.26 -15.82 11.98
C GLY A 261 -3.42 -14.82 11.80
N THR A 262 -4.18 -14.57 12.87
CA THR A 262 -5.27 -13.60 12.88
C THR A 262 -4.78 -12.17 12.62
N ARG A 263 -3.71 -11.75 13.31
CA ARG A 263 -3.06 -10.45 13.09
C ARG A 263 -2.63 -10.31 11.63
N ARG A 264 -2.04 -11.35 11.06
CA ARG A 264 -1.57 -11.34 9.68
C ARG A 264 -2.71 -11.24 8.67
N VAL A 265 -3.81 -11.96 8.85
CA VAL A 265 -5.00 -11.86 7.99
C VAL A 265 -5.58 -10.45 8.02
N ILE A 266 -5.67 -9.84 9.21
CA ILE A 266 -6.15 -8.47 9.38
C ILE A 266 -5.18 -7.47 8.73
N GLU A 267 -3.87 -7.60 8.92
CA GLU A 267 -2.86 -6.74 8.27
C GLU A 267 -3.03 -6.72 6.76
N LEU A 268 -3.15 -7.90 6.15
CA LEU A 268 -3.33 -8.03 4.71
C LEU A 268 -4.69 -7.47 4.25
N GLY A 269 -5.75 -7.68 5.04
CA GLY A 269 -7.04 -7.08 4.79
C GLY A 269 -7.00 -5.55 4.81
N LEU A 270 -6.31 -4.95 5.79
CA LEU A 270 -6.12 -3.51 5.87
C LEU A 270 -5.30 -2.96 4.70
N LEU A 271 -4.21 -3.63 4.32
CA LEU A 271 -3.37 -3.23 3.19
C LEU A 271 -4.13 -3.34 1.86
N ASN A 272 -4.82 -4.46 1.64
CA ASN A 272 -5.62 -4.66 0.43
C ASN A 272 -6.78 -3.66 0.36
N GLY A 273 -7.46 -3.38 1.48
CA GLY A 273 -8.50 -2.37 1.57
C GLY A 273 -8.00 -0.96 1.27
N ALA A 274 -6.84 -0.58 1.81
CA ALA A 274 -6.21 0.70 1.52
C ALA A 274 -5.81 0.83 0.03
N MET A 275 -5.26 -0.23 -0.56
CA MET A 275 -4.93 -0.27 -1.99
C MET A 275 -6.18 -0.19 -2.87
N ALA A 276 -7.23 -0.93 -2.54
CA ALA A 276 -8.50 -0.90 -3.26
C ALA A 276 -9.14 0.50 -3.24
N LEU A 277 -9.12 1.16 -2.10
CA LEU A 277 -9.60 2.55 -1.98
C LEU A 277 -8.74 3.53 -2.79
N ALA A 278 -7.41 3.36 -2.80
CA ALA A 278 -6.50 4.23 -3.54
C ALA A 278 -6.63 4.07 -5.06
N LEU A 279 -6.88 2.86 -5.53
CA LEU A 279 -7.00 2.54 -6.96
C LEU A 279 -8.46 2.58 -7.47
N GLY A 280 -9.44 2.70 -6.58
CA GLY A 280 -10.86 2.69 -6.93
C GLY A 280 -11.41 1.31 -7.33
N ASP A 281 -10.66 0.24 -7.09
CA ASP A 281 -11.05 -1.14 -7.39
C ASP A 281 -11.18 -1.96 -6.11
N VAL A 282 -12.40 -2.26 -5.72
CA VAL A 282 -12.73 -3.07 -4.53
C VAL A 282 -12.99 -4.54 -4.85
N SER A 283 -12.92 -4.95 -6.10
CA SER A 283 -13.26 -6.32 -6.54
C SER A 283 -12.31 -7.39 -5.98
N GLY A 284 -11.06 -7.01 -5.66
CA GLY A 284 -10.05 -7.91 -5.09
C GLY A 284 -10.22 -8.23 -3.60
N LEU A 285 -11.08 -7.52 -2.87
CA LEU A 285 -11.24 -7.68 -1.42
C LEU A 285 -11.95 -8.97 -0.99
N VAL A 286 -12.72 -9.58 -1.87
CA VAL A 286 -13.67 -10.67 -1.51
C VAL A 286 -13.03 -12.07 -1.47
N ASN A 287 -11.84 -12.28 -2.06
CA ASN A 287 -11.32 -13.63 -2.32
C ASN A 287 -10.05 -14.03 -1.52
N THR A 288 -9.68 -13.29 -0.50
CA THR A 288 -8.31 -13.39 0.08
C THR A 288 -8.18 -14.19 1.39
N GLY A 289 -9.27 -14.64 2.02
CA GLY A 289 -9.18 -15.21 3.37
C GLY A 289 -8.46 -16.57 3.47
N GLY A 290 -8.78 -17.53 2.64
CA GLY A 290 -8.32 -18.91 2.82
C GLY A 290 -6.96 -19.23 2.18
N THR A 291 -6.62 -18.61 1.05
CA THR A 291 -5.33 -18.82 0.36
C THR A 291 -4.15 -18.12 1.02
N LEU A 292 -4.42 -17.15 1.88
CA LEU A 292 -3.40 -16.32 2.53
C LEU A 292 -2.68 -17.03 3.67
N LEU A 293 -3.34 -17.93 4.38
CA LEU A 293 -2.73 -18.59 5.56
C LEU A 293 -1.67 -19.64 5.19
N ALA A 294 -1.78 -20.27 4.02
CA ALA A 294 -0.90 -21.36 3.61
C ALA A 294 0.49 -20.93 3.10
N GLY A 295 0.68 -19.66 2.82
CA GLY A 295 1.95 -19.12 2.29
C GLY A 295 2.48 -17.90 3.05
N LEU A 296 1.96 -17.62 4.26
CA LEU A 296 2.34 -16.45 5.04
C LEU A 296 3.59 -16.71 5.87
N ALA A 297 4.70 -16.20 5.41
CA ALA A 297 5.83 -15.97 6.30
C ALA A 297 5.42 -14.97 7.40
N TYR A 298 5.66 -15.34 8.64
CA TYR A 298 5.46 -14.45 9.77
C TYR A 298 6.53 -13.34 9.81
N SER A 299 6.22 -12.22 10.44
CA SER A 299 7.21 -11.17 10.64
C SER A 299 8.27 -11.63 11.64
N ARG A 300 9.48 -11.06 11.57
CA ARG A 300 10.54 -11.34 12.55
C ARG A 300 10.13 -11.08 14.00
N ASP A 301 9.19 -10.17 14.21
CA ASP A 301 8.67 -9.87 15.55
C ASP A 301 7.72 -10.98 16.01
N HIS A 302 6.88 -11.53 15.11
CA HIS A 302 6.04 -12.70 15.41
C HIS A 302 6.86 -13.94 15.71
N GLU A 303 7.91 -14.20 14.91
CA GLU A 303 8.82 -15.32 15.17
C GLU A 303 9.48 -15.21 16.56
N ARG A 304 9.96 -14.00 16.89
CA ARG A 304 10.58 -13.75 18.20
C ARG A 304 9.61 -13.93 19.36
N GLU A 305 8.34 -13.52 19.18
CA GLU A 305 7.28 -13.76 20.19
C GLU A 305 7.03 -15.26 20.36
N ALA A 306 6.98 -16.04 19.28
CA ALA A 306 6.78 -17.49 19.31
C ALA A 306 7.98 -18.23 19.88
N ASP A 307 9.21 -17.83 19.53
CA ASP A 307 10.43 -18.37 20.10
C ASP A 307 10.52 -18.13 21.61
N CYS A 308 10.25 -16.89 22.05
CA CYS A 308 10.26 -16.56 23.49
C CYS A 308 9.22 -17.39 24.26
N PHE A 309 8.04 -17.61 23.65
CA PHE A 309 7.02 -18.47 24.26
C PHE A 309 7.48 -19.93 24.35
N ALA A 310 8.02 -20.49 23.27
CA ALA A 310 8.53 -21.86 23.23
C ALA A 310 9.64 -22.08 24.27
N ILE A 311 10.62 -21.18 24.30
CA ILE A 311 11.73 -21.22 25.28
C ILE A 311 11.18 -21.18 26.70
N ALA A 312 10.27 -20.26 27.00
CA ALA A 312 9.72 -20.13 28.35
C ALA A 312 8.91 -21.37 28.76
N LEU A 313 8.13 -21.97 27.85
CA LEU A 313 7.35 -23.18 28.11
C LEU A 313 8.26 -24.41 28.31
N MET A 314 9.25 -24.61 27.44
CA MET A 314 10.18 -25.71 27.51
C MET A 314 11.04 -25.64 28.81
N GLN A 315 11.47 -24.42 29.18
CA GLN A 315 12.17 -24.22 30.46
C GLN A 315 11.28 -24.51 31.67
N HIS A 316 10.01 -24.11 31.63
CA HIS A 316 9.04 -24.40 32.68
C HIS A 316 8.87 -25.92 32.87
N GLU A 317 8.84 -26.64 31.75
CA GLU A 317 8.75 -28.12 31.75
C GLU A 317 10.09 -28.83 31.93
N GLN A 318 11.17 -28.09 32.16
CA GLN A 318 12.54 -28.62 32.31
C GLN A 318 12.99 -29.47 31.11
N ARG A 319 12.51 -29.16 29.92
CA ARG A 319 12.87 -29.83 28.64
C ARG A 319 14.05 -29.14 27.97
N PRO A 320 14.95 -29.89 27.31
CA PRO A 320 16.09 -29.32 26.62
C PRO A 320 15.65 -28.54 25.38
N LEU A 321 16.33 -27.41 25.11
CA LEU A 321 16.05 -26.54 23.96
C LEU A 321 16.84 -26.90 22.69
N LEU A 322 18.02 -27.53 22.87
CA LEU A 322 18.91 -27.85 21.73
C LEU A 322 18.26 -28.73 20.68
N PRO A 323 17.53 -29.81 21.04
CA PRO A 323 16.89 -30.68 20.04
C PRO A 323 15.89 -29.94 19.14
N MET A 324 15.14 -28.98 19.67
CA MET A 324 14.24 -28.12 18.90
C MET A 324 15.02 -27.28 17.88
N ALA A 325 16.10 -26.64 18.33
CA ALA A 325 16.91 -25.79 17.47
C ALA A 325 17.58 -26.60 16.33
N ASP A 326 18.11 -27.79 16.65
CA ASP A 326 18.72 -28.68 15.68
C ASP A 326 17.70 -29.18 14.64
N LEU A 327 16.48 -29.52 15.07
CA LEU A 327 15.41 -29.95 14.17
C LEU A 327 14.97 -28.83 13.22
N LEU A 328 14.77 -27.60 13.73
CA LEU A 328 14.39 -26.45 12.90
C LEU A 328 15.48 -26.10 11.88
N LEU A 329 16.74 -26.08 12.32
CA LEU A 329 17.86 -25.81 11.40
C LEU A 329 18.02 -26.90 10.33
N THR A 330 17.71 -28.15 10.65
CA THR A 330 17.77 -29.25 9.70
C THR A 330 16.60 -29.19 8.73
N ALA A 331 15.40 -28.89 9.21
CA ALA A 331 14.21 -28.70 8.39
C ALA A 331 14.39 -27.56 7.35
N ASP A 332 14.99 -26.43 7.76
CA ASP A 332 15.28 -25.30 6.86
C ASP A 332 16.31 -25.64 5.73
N ARG A 333 17.19 -26.61 5.98
CA ARG A 333 18.16 -27.07 4.96
C ARG A 333 17.58 -28.04 3.94
N VAL A 334 16.48 -28.70 4.26
CA VAL A 334 15.84 -29.71 3.41
C VAL A 334 14.76 -29.08 2.50
N HIS A 335 14.36 -27.86 2.81
CA HIS A 335 13.47 -27.03 2.00
C HIS A 335 14.26 -26.18 0.99
#